data_040e72d7c751cd9307f82de75593e0bb
#
_entry.id   040e72d7c751cd9307f82de75593e0bb
#
_cell.length_a   1.000
_cell.length_b   1.000
_cell.length_c   1.000
_cell.angle_alpha   90.00
_cell.angle_beta   90.00
_cell.angle_gamma   90.00
#
_symmetry.space_group_name_H-M   'P 1'
#
loop_
_entity.id
_entity.type
_entity.pdbx_description
1 polymer ?
#
loop_
_entity_poly.entity_id
_entity_poly.type
_entity_poly.pdbx_seq_one_letter_code
_entity_poly.pdbx_strand_id
1 'polypeptide(L)'
;MAKQAERRAATSEAILTAARRLFGTQGFAATTMDEIAEAAGVAKGAVYHHFKTKEAVFEAVFEQVSRDLVAEIDRTARAEKDVLAAMVAGTQHYFTATANGPTGQIILRDGPAVLGWERWREIDARHFGGKLPRAITAAMEAGLIARQPAEPLARLLLGAVTEAAVACAGRADIARAGAEYARAFRSLVEALRLRA
;
A
#
# COMPACT_ATOMS: atom_id res chain seq x y z
N MET A 1 -12.27 -30.63 13.78
CA MET A 1 -11.48 -29.98 12.74
C MET A 1 -11.66 -28.46 12.74
N ALA A 2 -12.89 -27.91 12.82
CA ALA A 2 -13.14 -26.45 12.88
C ALA A 2 -12.40 -25.72 14.01
N LYS A 3 -12.49 -26.20 15.25
CA LYS A 3 -11.83 -25.59 16.43
C LYS A 3 -10.29 -25.50 16.32
N GLN A 4 -9.65 -26.42 15.60
CA GLN A 4 -8.20 -26.39 15.38
C GLN A 4 -7.83 -25.36 14.30
N ALA A 5 -8.63 -25.23 13.24
CA ALA A 5 -8.47 -24.21 12.22
C ALA A 5 -8.66 -22.79 12.80
N GLU A 6 -9.68 -22.60 13.64
CA GLU A 6 -9.92 -21.34 14.34
C GLU A 6 -8.75 -20.94 15.26
N ARG A 7 -8.21 -21.88 16.05
CA ARG A 7 -7.04 -21.62 16.89
C ARG A 7 -5.81 -21.27 16.07
N ARG A 8 -5.60 -21.97 14.94
CA ARG A 8 -4.50 -21.68 14.03
C ARG A 8 -4.63 -20.27 13.43
N ALA A 9 -5.83 -19.89 12.99
CA ALA A 9 -6.10 -18.56 12.46
C ALA A 9 -5.87 -17.47 13.53
N ALA A 10 -6.38 -17.66 14.75
CA ALA A 10 -6.19 -16.72 15.85
C ALA A 10 -4.71 -16.55 16.22
N THR A 11 -3.92 -17.64 16.24
CA THR A 11 -2.47 -17.57 16.49
C THR A 11 -1.76 -16.81 15.38
N SER A 12 -2.09 -17.08 14.12
CA SER A 12 -1.52 -16.37 12.98
C SER A 12 -1.82 -14.87 13.03
N GLU A 13 -3.05 -14.48 13.36
CA GLU A 13 -3.47 -13.10 13.52
C GLU A 13 -2.73 -12.39 14.67
N ALA A 14 -2.56 -13.04 15.81
CA ALA A 14 -1.79 -12.51 16.94
C ALA A 14 -0.32 -12.23 16.52
N ILE A 15 0.30 -13.18 15.81
CA ILE A 15 1.67 -13.02 15.28
C ILE A 15 1.75 -11.83 14.33
N LEU A 16 0.83 -11.73 13.37
CA LEU A 16 0.84 -10.64 12.37
C LEU A 16 0.57 -9.27 13.01
N THR A 17 -0.33 -9.21 14.00
CA THR A 17 -0.61 -7.98 14.75
C THR A 17 0.63 -7.49 15.51
N ALA A 18 1.32 -8.40 16.21
CA ALA A 18 2.56 -8.10 16.92
C ALA A 18 3.68 -7.66 15.96
N ALA A 19 3.86 -8.40 14.87
CA ALA A 19 4.86 -8.11 13.84
C ALA A 19 4.60 -6.76 13.16
N ARG A 20 3.34 -6.46 12.80
CA ARG A 20 2.95 -5.16 12.22
C ARG A 20 3.35 -4.00 13.12
N ARG A 21 3.09 -4.12 14.42
CA ARG A 21 3.48 -3.09 15.39
C ARG A 21 5.01 -2.93 15.44
N LEU A 22 5.75 -4.03 15.57
CA LEU A 22 7.21 -4.01 15.68
C LEU A 22 7.86 -3.48 14.38
N PHE A 23 7.51 -4.03 13.22
CA PHE A 23 8.02 -3.54 11.94
C PHE A 23 7.68 -2.06 11.70
N GLY A 24 6.49 -1.64 12.08
CA GLY A 24 6.06 -0.24 11.92
C GLY A 24 6.76 0.75 12.85
N THR A 25 7.25 0.32 14.02
CA THR A 25 7.87 1.21 15.01
C THR A 25 9.40 1.20 14.96
N GLN A 26 10.02 0.02 14.84
CA GLN A 26 11.47 -0.12 14.88
C GLN A 26 12.09 -0.61 13.55
N GLY A 27 11.23 -0.94 12.56
CA GLY A 27 11.64 -1.42 11.25
C GLY A 27 11.96 -2.91 11.21
N PHE A 28 12.10 -3.43 9.97
CA PHE A 28 12.40 -4.86 9.74
C PHE A 28 13.74 -5.28 10.32
N ALA A 29 14.80 -4.49 10.11
CA ALA A 29 16.15 -4.88 10.49
C ALA A 29 16.29 -5.09 12.01
N ALA A 30 15.70 -4.20 12.82
CA ALA A 30 15.78 -4.24 14.28
C ALA A 30 14.80 -5.23 14.92
N THR A 31 13.82 -5.77 14.18
CA THR A 31 12.85 -6.73 14.71
C THR A 31 13.35 -8.16 14.59
N THR A 32 13.17 -8.96 15.64
CA THR A 32 13.52 -10.39 15.68
C THR A 32 12.27 -11.27 15.76
N MET A 33 12.39 -12.55 15.36
CA MET A 33 11.32 -13.54 15.50
C MET A 33 10.97 -13.81 16.98
N ASP A 34 11.94 -13.66 17.87
CA ASP A 34 11.76 -13.85 19.32
C ASP A 34 10.93 -12.73 19.93
N GLU A 35 11.20 -11.48 19.56
CA GLU A 35 10.38 -10.32 19.97
C GLU A 35 8.95 -10.42 19.43
N ILE A 36 8.78 -10.94 18.19
CA ILE A 36 7.43 -11.17 17.63
C ILE A 36 6.70 -12.23 18.46
N ALA A 37 7.36 -13.33 18.83
CA ALA A 37 6.77 -14.38 19.65
C ALA A 37 6.34 -13.85 21.02
N GLU A 38 7.21 -13.13 21.69
CA GLU A 38 6.95 -12.51 23.00
C GLU A 38 5.77 -11.53 22.91
N ALA A 39 5.81 -10.61 21.94
CA ALA A 39 4.77 -9.60 21.74
C ALA A 39 3.41 -10.19 21.35
N ALA A 40 3.39 -11.35 20.68
CA ALA A 40 2.19 -12.10 20.32
C ALA A 40 1.67 -12.99 21.45
N GLY A 41 2.43 -13.17 22.54
CA GLY A 41 2.08 -14.06 23.64
C GLY A 41 2.09 -15.54 23.24
N VAL A 42 2.94 -15.95 22.29
CA VAL A 42 3.01 -17.33 21.81
C VAL A 42 4.43 -17.90 21.96
N ALA A 43 4.53 -19.24 22.00
CA ALA A 43 5.83 -19.89 22.02
C ALA A 43 6.59 -19.65 20.70
N LYS A 44 7.92 -19.46 20.76
CA LYS A 44 8.80 -19.30 19.60
C LYS A 44 8.55 -20.36 18.51
N GLY A 45 8.40 -21.63 18.91
CA GLY A 45 8.10 -22.72 17.99
C GLY A 45 6.77 -22.56 17.24
N ALA A 46 5.78 -21.88 17.84
CA ALA A 46 4.52 -21.58 17.17
C ALA A 46 4.71 -20.56 16.04
N VAL A 47 5.55 -19.53 16.23
CA VAL A 47 5.87 -18.57 15.16
C VAL A 47 6.51 -19.28 13.97
N TYR A 48 7.53 -20.12 14.20
CA TYR A 48 8.21 -20.88 13.14
C TYR A 48 7.33 -21.96 12.49
N HIS A 49 6.29 -22.41 13.19
CA HIS A 49 5.30 -23.29 12.57
C HIS A 49 4.43 -22.56 11.55
N HIS A 50 4.06 -21.29 11.81
CA HIS A 50 3.27 -20.46 10.91
C HIS A 50 4.11 -19.81 9.82
N PHE A 51 5.27 -19.27 10.18
CA PHE A 51 6.13 -18.51 9.28
C PHE A 51 7.57 -19.02 9.41
N LYS A 52 8.13 -19.51 8.30
CA LYS A 52 9.47 -20.10 8.31
C LYS A 52 10.61 -19.10 8.50
N THR A 53 10.38 -17.85 8.05
CA THR A 53 11.38 -16.77 8.08
C THR A 53 10.74 -15.46 8.51
N LYS A 54 11.57 -14.49 8.91
CA LYS A 54 11.14 -13.14 9.23
C LYS A 54 10.59 -12.42 7.99
N GLU A 55 11.17 -12.69 6.82
CA GLU A 55 10.70 -12.17 5.54
C GLU A 55 9.29 -12.67 5.21
N ALA A 56 8.96 -13.94 5.51
CA ALA A 56 7.61 -14.46 5.31
C ALA A 56 6.59 -13.79 6.24
N VAL A 57 6.97 -13.47 7.48
CA VAL A 57 6.12 -12.65 8.37
C VAL A 57 5.94 -11.26 7.82
N PHE A 58 7.05 -10.64 7.36
CA PHE A 58 7.02 -9.29 6.81
C PHE A 58 6.13 -9.21 5.56
N GLU A 59 6.25 -10.16 4.62
CA GLU A 59 5.41 -10.20 3.42
C GLU A 59 3.92 -10.30 3.78
N ALA A 60 3.55 -11.14 4.74
CA ALA A 60 2.17 -11.25 5.19
C ALA A 60 1.66 -9.95 5.85
N VAL A 61 2.50 -9.27 6.63
CA VAL A 61 2.21 -7.95 7.21
C VAL A 61 2.07 -6.90 6.12
N PHE A 62 2.98 -6.88 5.14
CA PHE A 62 2.94 -5.97 4.00
C PHE A 62 1.63 -6.10 3.22
N GLU A 63 1.19 -7.34 2.95
CA GLU A 63 -0.10 -7.65 2.32
C GLU A 63 -1.31 -7.12 3.14
N GLN A 64 -1.27 -7.25 4.48
CA GLN A 64 -2.33 -6.69 5.33
C GLN A 64 -2.35 -5.16 5.27
N VAL A 65 -1.18 -4.52 5.43
CA VAL A 65 -1.06 -3.06 5.40
C VAL A 65 -1.49 -2.50 4.04
N SER A 66 -1.13 -3.17 2.94
CA SER A 66 -1.57 -2.79 1.59
C SER A 66 -3.09 -2.88 1.43
N ARG A 67 -3.73 -3.95 1.94
CA ARG A 67 -5.21 -4.07 1.91
C ARG A 67 -5.91 -2.97 2.71
N ASP A 68 -5.41 -2.67 3.91
CA ASP A 68 -5.96 -1.63 4.77
C ASP A 68 -5.84 -0.25 4.11
N LEU A 69 -4.66 0.06 3.56
CA LEU A 69 -4.40 1.31 2.84
C LEU A 69 -5.32 1.46 1.62
N VAL A 70 -5.52 0.38 0.85
CA VAL A 70 -6.47 0.39 -0.28
C VAL A 70 -7.89 0.65 0.20
N ALA A 71 -8.32 0.06 1.31
CA ALA A 71 -9.65 0.30 1.86
C ALA A 71 -9.84 1.75 2.32
N GLU A 72 -8.80 2.39 2.84
CA GLU A 72 -8.80 3.80 3.21
C GLU A 72 -8.87 4.71 1.98
N ILE A 73 -8.07 4.42 0.95
CA ILE A 73 -8.09 5.11 -0.34
C ILE A 73 -9.49 5.03 -0.95
N ASP A 74 -10.12 3.85 -0.93
CA ASP A 74 -11.47 3.67 -1.46
C ASP A 74 -12.53 4.49 -0.70
N ARG A 75 -12.39 4.60 0.62
CA ARG A 75 -13.31 5.45 1.41
C ARG A 75 -13.16 6.92 1.06
N THR A 76 -11.92 7.40 0.91
CA THR A 76 -11.63 8.77 0.50
C THR A 76 -12.15 9.05 -0.90
N ALA A 77 -11.92 8.14 -1.85
CA ALA A 77 -12.34 8.27 -3.23
C ALA A 77 -13.89 8.35 -3.41
N ARG A 78 -14.65 7.60 -2.59
CA ARG A 78 -16.12 7.58 -2.64
C ARG A 78 -16.78 8.90 -2.24
N ALA A 79 -16.08 9.77 -1.53
CA ALA A 79 -16.58 11.07 -1.10
C ALA A 79 -16.50 12.13 -2.21
N GLU A 80 -15.81 11.82 -3.31
CA GLU A 80 -15.53 12.77 -4.38
C GLU A 80 -16.64 12.85 -5.42
N LYS A 81 -16.77 14.04 -6.03
CA LYS A 81 -17.85 14.38 -6.98
C LYS A 81 -17.76 13.64 -8.32
N ASP A 82 -16.56 13.31 -8.76
CA ASP A 82 -16.31 12.59 -9.99
C ASP A 82 -15.06 11.69 -9.87
N VAL A 83 -14.90 10.82 -10.85
CA VAL A 83 -13.83 9.79 -10.83
C VAL A 83 -12.42 10.38 -10.93
N LEU A 84 -12.22 11.54 -11.58
CA LEU A 84 -10.90 12.19 -11.65
C LEU A 84 -10.54 12.80 -10.30
N ALA A 85 -11.51 13.45 -9.65
CA ALA A 85 -11.37 13.93 -8.27
C ALA A 85 -11.07 12.77 -7.32
N ALA A 86 -11.76 11.63 -7.47
CA ALA A 86 -11.53 10.42 -6.70
C ALA A 86 -10.09 9.87 -6.87
N MET A 87 -9.56 9.85 -8.10
CA MET A 87 -8.17 9.45 -8.36
C MET A 87 -7.16 10.36 -7.67
N VAL A 88 -7.38 11.67 -7.72
CA VAL A 88 -6.53 12.67 -7.05
C VAL A 88 -6.58 12.51 -5.54
N ALA A 89 -7.78 12.42 -4.97
CA ALA A 89 -7.98 12.27 -3.53
C ALA A 89 -7.37 10.97 -2.99
N GLY A 90 -7.55 9.87 -3.72
CA GLY A 90 -6.96 8.57 -3.38
C GLY A 90 -5.42 8.61 -3.39
N THR A 91 -4.82 9.23 -4.40
CA THR A 91 -3.36 9.40 -4.48
C THR A 91 -2.83 10.32 -3.38
N GLN A 92 -3.53 11.41 -3.07
CA GLN A 92 -3.17 12.28 -1.96
C GLN A 92 -3.23 11.55 -0.62
N HIS A 93 -4.27 10.72 -0.41
CA HIS A 93 -4.39 9.88 0.78
C HIS A 93 -3.22 8.90 0.88
N TYR A 94 -2.87 8.22 -0.22
CA TYR A 94 -1.71 7.32 -0.27
C TYR A 94 -0.44 8.01 0.23
N PHE A 95 -0.08 9.18 -0.31
CA PHE A 95 1.12 9.90 0.12
C PHE A 95 1.03 10.38 1.58
N THR A 96 -0.13 10.80 2.04
CA THR A 96 -0.33 11.22 3.44
C THR A 96 -0.16 10.03 4.40
N ALA A 97 -0.78 8.89 4.09
CA ALA A 97 -0.73 7.70 4.94
C ALA A 97 0.66 7.05 4.98
N THR A 98 1.44 7.19 3.90
CA THR A 98 2.79 6.63 3.80
C THR A 98 3.90 7.62 4.17
N ALA A 99 3.58 8.90 4.37
CA ALA A 99 4.57 9.93 4.69
C ALA A 99 5.30 9.67 6.00
N ASN A 100 4.58 9.21 7.02
CA ASN A 100 5.12 8.98 8.35
C ASN A 100 4.45 7.77 9.03
N GLY A 101 5.03 7.34 10.15
CA GLY A 101 4.45 6.30 10.98
C GLY A 101 4.61 4.87 10.43
N PRO A 102 3.89 3.92 11.05
CA PRO A 102 4.04 2.48 10.78
C PRO A 102 3.80 2.08 9.32
N THR A 103 2.81 2.67 8.67
CA THR A 103 2.48 2.38 7.27
C THR A 103 3.63 2.78 6.33
N GLY A 104 4.19 3.98 6.52
CA GLY A 104 5.31 4.46 5.72
C GLY A 104 6.58 3.65 5.94
N GLN A 105 6.84 3.21 7.18
CA GLN A 105 7.96 2.33 7.49
C GLN A 105 7.85 1.00 6.71
N ILE A 106 6.68 0.36 6.75
CA ILE A 106 6.46 -0.95 6.13
C ILE A 106 6.39 -0.82 4.59
N ILE A 107 5.60 0.12 4.07
CA ILE A 107 5.32 0.20 2.62
C ILE A 107 6.50 0.79 1.83
N LEU A 108 7.06 1.91 2.30
CA LEU A 108 8.03 2.67 1.51
C LEU A 108 9.50 2.38 1.89
N ARG A 109 9.79 2.25 3.19
CA ARG A 109 11.18 2.12 3.64
C ARG A 109 11.65 0.67 3.60
N ASP A 110 10.92 -0.24 4.24
CA ASP A 110 11.33 -1.65 4.34
C ASP A 110 10.86 -2.48 3.16
N GLY A 111 9.66 -2.18 2.59
CA GLY A 111 9.03 -2.98 1.55
C GLY A 111 9.94 -3.33 0.38
N PRO A 112 10.49 -2.35 -0.37
CA PRO A 112 11.36 -2.62 -1.50
C PRO A 112 12.66 -3.33 -1.12
N ALA A 113 13.23 -3.00 0.07
CA ALA A 113 14.49 -3.56 0.54
C ALA A 113 14.35 -5.03 0.98
N VAL A 114 13.23 -5.40 1.62
CA VAL A 114 13.01 -6.75 2.18
C VAL A 114 12.44 -7.70 1.14
N LEU A 115 11.45 -7.26 0.37
CA LEU A 115 10.77 -8.10 -0.63
C LEU A 115 11.54 -8.19 -1.96
N GLY A 116 12.40 -7.23 -2.22
CA GLY A 116 12.98 -7.03 -3.54
C GLY A 116 11.99 -6.36 -4.50
N TRP A 117 12.53 -5.73 -5.54
CA TRP A 117 11.76 -4.89 -6.46
C TRP A 117 10.63 -5.61 -7.18
N GLU A 118 10.86 -6.84 -7.66
CA GLU A 118 9.87 -7.61 -8.41
C GLU A 118 8.67 -8.00 -7.52
N ARG A 119 8.95 -8.56 -6.34
CA ARG A 119 7.90 -9.01 -5.42
C ARG A 119 7.10 -7.83 -4.86
N TRP A 120 7.78 -6.75 -4.49
CA TRP A 120 7.15 -5.52 -4.05
C TRP A 120 6.17 -4.98 -5.11
N ARG A 121 6.62 -4.87 -6.38
CA ARG A 121 5.77 -4.42 -7.50
C ARG A 121 4.62 -5.37 -7.81
N GLU A 122 4.82 -6.68 -7.68
CA GLU A 122 3.75 -7.66 -7.87
C GLU A 122 2.64 -7.46 -6.86
N ILE A 123 2.97 -7.29 -5.58
CA ILE A 123 1.99 -7.05 -4.51
C ILE A 123 1.30 -5.70 -4.72
N ASP A 124 2.06 -4.65 -5.01
CA ASP A 124 1.53 -3.31 -5.32
C ASP A 124 0.53 -3.36 -6.48
N ALA A 125 0.90 -3.99 -7.59
CA ALA A 125 0.03 -4.15 -8.75
C ALA A 125 -1.25 -4.96 -8.42
N ARG A 126 -1.16 -5.97 -7.57
CA ARG A 126 -2.29 -6.79 -7.13
C ARG A 126 -3.31 -5.97 -6.35
N HIS A 127 -2.85 -5.10 -5.46
CA HIS A 127 -3.73 -4.30 -4.60
C HIS A 127 -4.22 -3.02 -5.27
N PHE A 128 -3.37 -2.33 -6.02
CA PHE A 128 -3.68 -1.02 -6.61
C PHE A 128 -3.96 -1.09 -8.11
N GLY A 129 -3.31 -2.01 -8.85
CA GLY A 129 -3.30 -2.01 -10.33
C GLY A 129 -4.65 -2.23 -11.00
N GLY A 130 -5.59 -2.94 -10.37
CA GLY A 130 -6.91 -3.21 -10.97
C GLY A 130 -7.91 -2.04 -10.90
N LYS A 131 -7.64 -1.01 -10.12
CA LYS A 131 -8.57 0.10 -9.88
C LYS A 131 -8.45 1.23 -10.90
N LEU A 132 -7.22 1.58 -11.27
CA LEU A 132 -6.96 2.67 -12.21
C LEU A 132 -7.56 2.42 -13.61
N PRO A 133 -7.42 1.26 -14.26
CA PRO A 133 -8.03 1.01 -15.56
C PRO A 133 -9.55 1.19 -15.52
N ARG A 134 -10.21 0.72 -14.47
CA ARG A 134 -11.66 0.89 -14.28
C ARG A 134 -12.05 2.36 -14.10
N ALA A 135 -11.29 3.11 -13.29
CA ALA A 135 -11.52 4.54 -13.09
C ALA A 135 -11.35 5.34 -14.39
N ILE A 136 -10.35 5.02 -15.20
CA ILE A 136 -10.11 5.65 -16.49
C ILE A 136 -11.25 5.33 -17.48
N THR A 137 -11.70 4.07 -17.54
CA THR A 137 -12.85 3.68 -18.36
C THR A 137 -14.10 4.46 -17.94
N ALA A 138 -14.38 4.53 -16.64
CA ALA A 138 -15.51 5.31 -16.14
C ALA A 138 -15.39 6.81 -16.45
N ALA A 139 -14.19 7.37 -16.41
CA ALA A 139 -13.95 8.77 -16.79
C ALA A 139 -14.25 9.04 -18.29
N MET A 140 -13.90 8.09 -19.17
CA MET A 140 -14.21 8.15 -20.59
C MET A 140 -15.71 8.00 -20.86
N GLU A 141 -16.37 7.08 -20.17
CA GLU A 141 -17.84 6.86 -20.27
C GLU A 141 -18.63 8.08 -19.79
N ALA A 142 -18.13 8.74 -18.74
CA ALA A 142 -18.70 9.98 -18.22
C ALA A 142 -18.37 11.23 -19.07
N GLY A 143 -17.59 11.09 -20.15
CA GLY A 143 -17.19 12.21 -21.01
C GLY A 143 -16.20 13.19 -20.34
N LEU A 144 -15.54 12.78 -19.26
CA LEU A 144 -14.60 13.62 -18.53
C LEU A 144 -13.24 13.73 -19.23
N ILE A 145 -12.85 12.67 -19.94
CA ILE A 145 -11.60 12.59 -20.70
C ILE A 145 -11.83 12.03 -22.11
N ALA A 146 -10.91 12.32 -23.04
CA ALA A 146 -10.98 11.78 -24.39
C ALA A 146 -10.85 10.24 -24.38
N ARG A 147 -11.52 9.57 -25.32
CA ARG A 147 -11.40 8.13 -25.52
C ARG A 147 -9.99 7.76 -25.96
N GLN A 148 -9.37 6.84 -25.24
CA GLN A 148 -8.02 6.33 -25.48
C GLN A 148 -7.86 4.95 -24.82
N PRO A 149 -6.77 4.21 -25.07
CA PRO A 149 -6.52 2.94 -24.40
C PRO A 149 -6.38 3.12 -22.89
N ALA A 150 -7.30 2.53 -22.12
CA ALA A 150 -7.36 2.69 -20.66
C ALA A 150 -6.15 2.06 -19.94
N GLU A 151 -5.74 0.86 -20.36
CA GLU A 151 -4.65 0.11 -19.71
C GLU A 151 -3.29 0.82 -19.81
N PRO A 152 -2.84 1.31 -20.99
CA PRO A 152 -1.60 2.08 -21.09
C PRO A 152 -1.61 3.36 -20.23
N LEU A 153 -2.71 4.12 -20.23
CA LEU A 153 -2.83 5.32 -19.41
C LEU A 153 -2.79 4.97 -17.92
N ALA A 154 -3.50 3.91 -17.50
CA ALA A 154 -3.48 3.44 -16.13
C ALA A 154 -2.06 3.05 -15.67
N ARG A 155 -1.31 2.33 -16.52
CA ARG A 155 0.08 1.94 -16.22
C ARG A 155 1.00 3.15 -16.08
N LEU A 156 0.86 4.15 -16.92
CA LEU A 156 1.64 5.39 -16.84
C LEU A 156 1.35 6.13 -15.54
N LEU A 157 0.08 6.30 -15.18
CA LEU A 157 -0.33 6.96 -13.94
C LEU A 157 0.11 6.18 -12.69
N LEU A 158 -0.06 4.85 -12.69
CA LEU A 158 0.42 4.01 -11.59
C LEU A 158 1.94 4.07 -11.48
N GLY A 159 2.65 4.01 -12.60
CA GLY A 159 4.11 4.16 -12.64
C GLY A 159 4.58 5.50 -12.07
N ALA A 160 3.87 6.59 -12.38
CA ALA A 160 4.17 7.91 -11.82
C ALA A 160 4.00 7.95 -10.29
N VAL A 161 2.94 7.33 -9.74
CA VAL A 161 2.72 7.23 -8.29
C VAL A 161 3.78 6.35 -7.64
N THR A 162 4.10 5.21 -8.25
CA THR A 162 5.12 4.27 -7.75
C THR A 162 6.50 4.92 -7.70
N GLU A 163 6.92 5.59 -8.79
CA GLU A 163 8.20 6.31 -8.83
C GLU A 163 8.26 7.44 -7.80
N ALA A 164 7.17 8.20 -7.68
CA ALA A 164 7.05 9.25 -6.66
C ALA A 164 7.18 8.69 -5.25
N ALA A 165 6.58 7.52 -4.97
CA ALA A 165 6.67 6.85 -3.68
C ALA A 165 8.11 6.44 -3.34
N VAL A 166 8.82 5.86 -4.31
CA VAL A 166 10.25 5.50 -4.17
C VAL A 166 11.10 6.75 -3.94
N ALA A 167 10.86 7.82 -4.71
CA ALA A 167 11.57 9.09 -4.55
C ALA A 167 11.29 9.76 -3.19
N CYS A 168 10.10 9.57 -2.61
CA CYS A 168 9.77 10.06 -1.27
C CYS A 168 10.53 9.29 -0.18
N ALA A 169 10.68 7.97 -0.32
CA ALA A 169 11.30 7.12 0.70
C ALA A 169 12.74 7.54 1.05
N GLY A 170 13.47 8.13 0.10
CA GLY A 170 14.84 8.64 0.28
C GLY A 170 14.93 10.08 0.81
N ARG A 171 13.80 10.77 1.07
CA ARG A 171 13.80 12.18 1.51
C ARG A 171 13.81 12.31 3.03
N ALA A 172 14.47 13.36 3.53
CA ALA A 172 14.46 13.70 4.95
C ALA A 172 13.05 14.13 5.42
N ASP A 173 12.30 14.84 4.57
CA ASP A 173 10.91 15.26 4.81
C ASP A 173 9.99 14.58 3.79
N ILE A 174 9.57 13.36 4.13
CA ILE A 174 8.69 12.54 3.29
C ILE A 174 7.31 13.20 3.14
N ALA A 175 6.80 13.85 4.19
CA ALA A 175 5.48 14.48 4.18
C ALA A 175 5.43 15.63 3.16
N ARG A 176 6.44 16.49 3.16
CA ARG A 176 6.58 17.57 2.19
C ARG A 176 6.73 17.04 0.77
N ALA A 177 7.62 16.07 0.56
CA ALA A 177 7.83 15.44 -0.74
C ALA A 177 6.53 14.81 -1.24
N GLY A 178 5.82 14.03 -0.42
CA GLY A 178 4.54 13.43 -0.77
C GLY A 178 3.49 14.45 -1.17
N ALA A 179 3.40 15.59 -0.46
CA ALA A 179 2.49 16.68 -0.81
C ALA A 179 2.85 17.33 -2.16
N GLU A 180 4.15 17.45 -2.49
CA GLU A 180 4.61 17.97 -3.78
C GLU A 180 4.25 17.02 -4.93
N TYR A 181 4.48 15.72 -4.77
CA TYR A 181 4.09 14.71 -5.76
C TYR A 181 2.57 14.58 -5.92
N ALA A 182 1.80 14.67 -4.83
CA ALA A 182 0.34 14.68 -4.92
C ALA A 182 -0.19 15.87 -5.72
N ARG A 183 0.42 17.07 -5.57
CA ARG A 183 0.07 18.24 -6.40
C ARG A 183 0.43 18.03 -7.88
N ALA A 184 1.62 17.49 -8.17
CA ALA A 184 2.03 17.19 -9.54
C ALA A 184 1.09 16.16 -10.19
N PHE A 185 0.73 15.10 -9.47
CA PHE A 185 -0.22 14.09 -9.94
C PHE A 185 -1.60 14.70 -10.21
N ARG A 186 -2.09 15.58 -9.33
CA ARG A 186 -3.33 16.33 -9.56
C ARG A 186 -3.27 17.09 -10.88
N SER A 187 -2.19 17.82 -11.14
CA SER A 187 -2.01 18.58 -12.39
C SER A 187 -2.03 17.67 -13.62
N LEU A 188 -1.42 16.48 -13.54
CA LEU A 188 -1.46 15.49 -14.62
C LEU A 188 -2.88 14.99 -14.88
N VAL A 189 -3.62 14.65 -13.83
CA VAL A 189 -5.01 14.13 -13.97
C VAL A 189 -5.94 15.23 -14.48
N GLU A 190 -5.83 16.46 -13.99
CA GLU A 190 -6.66 17.59 -14.45
C GLU A 190 -6.35 17.96 -15.90
N ALA A 191 -5.10 17.80 -16.37
CA ALA A 191 -4.74 18.02 -17.77
C ALA A 191 -5.40 17.02 -18.75
N LEU A 192 -5.86 15.87 -18.26
CA LEU A 192 -6.62 14.90 -19.06
C LEU A 192 -8.08 15.33 -19.25
N ARG A 193 -8.59 16.22 -18.40
CA ARG A 193 -9.99 16.65 -18.41
C ARG A 193 -10.32 17.40 -19.70
N LEU A 194 -11.40 17.01 -20.36
CA LEU A 194 -11.95 17.76 -21.48
C LEU A 194 -12.40 19.14 -20.99
N ARG A 195 -12.01 20.17 -21.74
CA ARG A 195 -12.54 21.52 -21.53
C ARG A 195 -13.94 21.58 -22.11
N ALA A 196 -14.90 22.05 -21.31
CA ALA A 196 -16.24 22.35 -21.78
C ALA A 196 -16.22 23.48 -22.80
#